data_941d4435294d197711dad5a316bdeddd
#
_entry.id   941d4435294d197711dad5a316bdeddd
#
_cell.length_a   1.000
_cell.length_b   1.000
_cell.length_c   1.000
_cell.angle_alpha   90.00
_cell.angle_beta   90.00
_cell.angle_gamma   90.00
#
_symmetry.space_group_name_H-M   'P 1'
#
loop_
_entity.id
_entity.type
_entity.pdbx_description
1 polymer ?
#
loop_
_entity_poly.entity_id
_entity_poly.type
_entity_poly.pdbx_seq_one_letter_code
_entity_poly.pdbx_strand_id
1 'polypeptide(L)'
;DFKYPLLVKGKYYDADIAYTPEQAKMYYYKTSGKWGLPIIIQEFIEGTEVNVVALGDGKGGTIGAVPMRKQYITDKGKAWSGITLDDSRLLSITRKLIRKTKWRGGMELEMVKTKENEYYLIEINPRLPAWVYLAVGAGQNLPEALVKLALGMNVEPCKKYKTGKMFIRYSYELLCDITEFEKLTHYAEL
;
A
#
# COMPACT_ATOMS: atom_id res chain seq x y z
N ASP A 1 15.54 -12.20 22.22
CA ASP A 1 16.35 -10.96 22.24
C ASP A 1 16.20 -10.29 20.88
N PHE A 2 15.79 -9.03 20.89
CA PHE A 2 15.72 -8.21 19.68
C PHE A 2 17.12 -7.80 19.23
N LYS A 3 17.35 -7.86 17.91
CA LYS A 3 18.58 -7.33 17.30
C LYS A 3 18.35 -5.90 16.83
N TYR A 4 19.26 -5.00 17.19
CA TYR A 4 19.23 -3.62 16.68
C TYR A 4 19.81 -3.53 15.27
N PRO A 5 19.35 -2.56 14.46
CA PRO A 5 18.35 -1.54 14.79
C PRO A 5 16.92 -2.08 14.83
N LEU A 6 16.06 -1.40 15.58
CA LEU A 6 14.64 -1.70 15.71
C LEU A 6 13.80 -0.56 15.12
N LEU A 7 12.64 -0.90 14.59
CA LEU A 7 11.62 0.05 14.21
C LEU A 7 10.57 0.16 15.32
N VAL A 8 10.35 1.38 15.82
CA VAL A 8 9.32 1.71 16.80
C VAL A 8 8.23 2.49 16.08
N LYS A 9 7.04 1.95 15.97
CA LYS A 9 5.94 2.57 15.23
C LYS A 9 4.63 2.59 16.00
N GLY A 10 3.87 3.66 15.77
CA GLY A 10 2.56 3.84 16.34
C GLY A 10 1.46 3.15 15.54
N LYS A 11 0.26 3.25 16.06
CA LYS A 11 -0.97 2.70 15.48
C LYS A 11 -1.31 3.29 14.11
N TYR A 12 -0.96 4.55 13.85
CA TYR A 12 -1.38 5.27 12.62
C TYR A 12 -0.20 5.73 11.78
N TYR A 13 0.66 6.54 12.37
CA TYR A 13 1.80 7.17 11.72
C TYR A 13 3.00 7.18 12.64
N ASP A 14 4.08 7.70 12.15
CA ASP A 14 5.39 7.79 12.79
C ASP A 14 6.04 6.41 12.98
N ALA A 15 7.22 6.30 12.43
CA ALA A 15 8.09 5.15 12.57
C ALA A 15 9.51 5.67 12.75
N ASP A 16 10.09 5.40 13.90
CA ASP A 16 11.44 5.83 14.24
C ASP A 16 12.37 4.61 14.33
N ILE A 17 13.59 4.74 13.81
CA ILE A 17 14.61 3.68 13.88
C ILE A 17 15.43 3.88 15.14
N ALA A 18 15.43 2.89 16.01
CA ALA A 18 16.20 2.86 17.25
C ALA A 18 17.43 1.97 17.10
N TYR A 19 18.60 2.50 17.41
CA TYR A 19 19.89 1.79 17.37
C TYR A 19 20.33 1.33 18.75
N THR A 20 19.69 1.83 19.83
CA THR A 20 19.99 1.46 21.20
C THR A 20 18.71 1.28 22.03
N PRO A 21 18.78 0.58 23.17
CA PRO A 21 17.64 0.46 24.08
C PRO A 21 17.08 1.82 24.55
N GLU A 22 17.95 2.80 24.79
CA GLU A 22 17.58 4.14 25.24
C GLU A 22 16.77 4.86 24.17
N GLN A 23 17.21 4.78 22.89
CA GLN A 23 16.47 5.32 21.74
C GLN A 23 15.11 4.62 21.59
N ALA A 24 15.04 3.30 21.71
CA ALA A 24 13.81 2.56 21.62
C ALA A 24 12.80 2.99 22.72
N LYS A 25 13.29 3.18 23.95
CA LYS A 25 12.49 3.69 25.06
C LYS A 25 12.01 5.12 24.82
N MET A 26 12.88 5.98 24.33
CA MET A 26 12.53 7.37 23.98
C MET A 26 11.43 7.42 22.91
N TYR A 27 11.57 6.65 21.84
CA TYR A 27 10.58 6.60 20.75
C TYR A 27 9.28 5.95 21.20
N TYR A 28 9.33 4.95 22.09
CA TYR A 28 8.13 4.38 22.69
C TYR A 28 7.31 5.45 23.41
N TYR A 29 7.91 6.26 24.29
CA TYR A 29 7.20 7.30 25.01
C TYR A 29 6.73 8.45 24.10
N LYS A 30 7.57 8.86 23.15
CA LYS A 30 7.21 9.86 22.13
C LYS A 30 5.95 9.43 21.37
N THR A 31 5.95 8.20 20.86
CA THR A 31 4.89 7.69 20.01
C THR A 31 3.64 7.35 20.79
N SER A 32 3.76 6.76 21.99
CA SER A 32 2.62 6.49 22.86
C SER A 32 1.95 7.75 23.39
N GLY A 33 2.72 8.79 23.69
CA GLY A 33 2.17 10.09 24.10
C GLY A 33 1.39 10.78 22.99
N LYS A 34 1.76 10.57 21.72
CA LYS A 34 1.10 11.20 20.56
C LYS A 34 -0.10 10.38 20.04
N TRP A 35 0.01 9.06 20.00
CA TRP A 35 -0.95 8.18 19.33
C TRP A 35 -1.64 7.17 20.24
N GLY A 36 -1.23 7.11 21.51
CA GLY A 36 -1.70 6.09 22.44
C GLY A 36 -1.10 4.70 22.14
N LEU A 37 -1.65 3.69 22.80
CA LEU A 37 -1.28 2.30 22.62
C LEU A 37 -2.22 1.60 21.59
N PRO A 38 -1.78 0.51 20.94
CA PRO A 38 -0.50 -0.18 21.08
C PRO A 38 0.65 0.47 20.31
N ILE A 39 1.89 0.20 20.76
CA ILE A 39 3.12 0.50 20.04
C ILE A 39 3.70 -0.81 19.52
N ILE A 40 4.13 -0.80 18.26
CA ILE A 40 4.76 -1.95 17.62
C ILE A 40 6.28 -1.74 17.61
N ILE A 41 7.01 -2.72 18.11
CA ILE A 41 8.46 -2.78 18.03
C ILE A 41 8.82 -3.99 17.20
N GLN A 42 9.52 -3.77 16.09
CA GLN A 42 9.90 -4.82 15.16
C GLN A 42 11.35 -4.67 14.72
N GLU A 43 11.94 -5.75 14.22
CA GLU A 43 13.26 -5.72 13.58
C GLU A 43 13.25 -4.79 12.38
N PHE A 44 14.27 -3.95 12.24
CA PHE A 44 14.45 -3.11 11.06
C PHE A 44 15.14 -3.92 9.96
N ILE A 45 14.48 -4.04 8.83
CA ILE A 45 15.01 -4.74 7.66
C ILE A 45 15.47 -3.69 6.63
N GLU A 46 16.77 -3.69 6.34
CA GLU A 46 17.32 -2.83 5.30
C GLU A 46 16.98 -3.35 3.90
N GLY A 47 16.47 -2.48 3.05
CA GLY A 47 16.14 -2.86 1.67
C GLY A 47 15.35 -1.81 0.92
N THR A 48 14.81 -2.21 -0.21
CA THR A 48 13.94 -1.36 -1.05
C THR A 48 12.48 -1.69 -0.77
N GLU A 49 11.70 -0.69 -0.45
CA GLU A 49 10.25 -0.85 -0.30
C GLU A 49 9.59 -1.12 -1.65
N VAL A 50 8.83 -2.20 -1.72
CA VAL A 50 8.05 -2.62 -2.89
C VAL A 50 6.62 -2.92 -2.48
N ASN A 51 5.68 -2.46 -3.29
CA ASN A 51 4.25 -2.60 -3.01
C ASN A 51 3.58 -3.43 -4.09
N VAL A 52 2.51 -4.12 -3.73
CA VAL A 52 1.65 -4.79 -4.72
C VAL A 52 0.20 -4.42 -4.45
N VAL A 53 -0.47 -3.84 -5.43
CA VAL A 53 -1.93 -3.82 -5.42
C VAL A 53 -2.44 -5.12 -6.01
N ALA A 54 -3.38 -5.77 -5.33
CA ALA A 54 -3.96 -7.01 -5.81
C ALA A 54 -5.46 -7.10 -5.49
N LEU A 55 -6.13 -8.02 -6.20
CA LEU A 55 -7.55 -8.32 -6.02
C LEU A 55 -7.73 -9.83 -5.94
N GLY A 56 -8.29 -10.30 -4.83
CA GLY A 56 -8.64 -11.70 -4.60
C GLY A 56 -10.14 -11.95 -4.75
N ASP A 57 -10.50 -13.14 -5.21
CA ASP A 57 -11.90 -13.57 -5.47
C ASP A 57 -12.64 -14.11 -4.24
N GLY A 58 -11.94 -14.25 -3.11
CA GLY A 58 -12.50 -14.87 -1.89
C GLY A 58 -12.48 -16.41 -1.88
N LYS A 59 -12.03 -17.04 -2.95
CA LYS A 59 -11.94 -18.50 -3.12
C LYS A 59 -10.50 -19.00 -3.20
N GLY A 60 -9.54 -18.05 -3.22
CA GLY A 60 -8.12 -18.31 -3.34
C GLY A 60 -7.54 -17.99 -4.72
N GLY A 61 -8.37 -17.55 -5.66
CA GLY A 61 -7.96 -17.04 -6.96
C GLY A 61 -7.52 -15.57 -6.88
N THR A 62 -6.52 -15.22 -7.68
CA THR A 62 -6.06 -13.85 -7.86
C THR A 62 -6.63 -13.30 -9.17
N ILE A 63 -7.48 -12.31 -9.10
CA ILE A 63 -8.07 -11.63 -10.28
C ILE A 63 -7.02 -10.77 -10.97
N GLY A 64 -6.21 -10.05 -10.20
CA GLY A 64 -5.12 -9.26 -10.73
C GLY A 64 -4.14 -8.86 -9.64
N ALA A 65 -2.91 -8.53 -10.06
CA ALA A 65 -1.86 -8.06 -9.18
C ALA A 65 -0.83 -7.26 -9.97
N VAL A 66 -0.48 -6.07 -9.49
CA VAL A 66 0.49 -5.18 -10.11
C VAL A 66 1.50 -4.70 -9.06
N PRO A 67 2.77 -5.11 -9.19
CA PRO A 67 3.84 -4.66 -8.32
C PRO A 67 4.35 -3.28 -8.72
N MET A 68 4.74 -2.50 -7.73
CA MET A 68 5.23 -1.14 -7.88
C MET A 68 6.38 -0.86 -6.90
N ARG A 69 7.31 -0.01 -7.30
CA ARG A 69 8.30 0.62 -6.43
C ARG A 69 8.01 2.10 -6.32
N LYS A 70 7.99 2.63 -5.08
CA LYS A 70 7.93 4.06 -4.83
C LYS A 70 9.20 4.73 -5.37
N GLN A 71 9.06 5.79 -6.17
CA GLN A 71 10.20 6.57 -6.69
C GLN A 71 10.44 7.82 -5.84
N TYR A 72 9.35 8.52 -5.48
CA TYR A 72 9.36 9.63 -4.56
C TYR A 72 8.27 9.44 -3.53
N ILE A 73 8.59 9.76 -2.29
CA ILE A 73 7.69 9.67 -1.15
C ILE A 73 7.53 11.05 -0.49
N THR A 74 6.40 11.27 0.16
CA THR A 74 6.20 12.41 1.05
C THR A 74 6.93 12.18 2.38
N ASP A 75 7.06 13.22 3.20
CA ASP A 75 7.62 13.13 4.57
C ASP A 75 6.93 12.08 5.45
N LYS A 76 5.68 11.73 5.12
CA LYS A 76 4.89 10.69 5.80
C LYS A 76 4.95 9.32 5.11
N GLY A 77 5.92 9.09 4.21
CA GLY A 77 6.10 7.82 3.51
C GLY A 77 5.08 7.48 2.42
N LYS A 78 4.14 8.40 2.10
CA LYS A 78 3.16 8.17 1.03
C LYS A 78 3.80 8.28 -0.35
N ALA A 79 3.46 7.37 -1.26
CA ALA A 79 3.95 7.43 -2.63
C ALA A 79 3.47 8.71 -3.34
N TRP A 80 4.42 9.56 -3.75
CA TRP A 80 4.18 10.72 -4.63
C TRP A 80 4.33 10.32 -6.09
N SER A 81 5.25 9.42 -6.38
CA SER A 81 5.36 8.73 -7.66
C SER A 81 5.79 7.28 -7.47
N GLY A 82 5.49 6.45 -8.45
CA GLY A 82 5.87 5.05 -8.44
C GLY A 82 5.85 4.45 -9.83
N ILE A 83 6.58 3.37 -10.00
CA ILE A 83 6.78 2.68 -11.28
C ILE A 83 6.46 1.19 -11.14
N THR A 84 5.76 0.63 -12.13
CA THR A 84 5.48 -0.81 -12.18
C THR A 84 6.76 -1.62 -12.45
N LEU A 85 6.92 -2.71 -11.71
CA LEU A 85 8.09 -3.58 -11.76
C LEU A 85 7.78 -4.89 -12.51
N ASP A 86 8.81 -5.49 -13.09
CA ASP A 86 8.79 -6.90 -13.44
C ASP A 86 9.43 -7.70 -12.29
N ASP A 87 8.58 -8.26 -11.44
CA ASP A 87 9.02 -9.03 -10.26
C ASP A 87 8.12 -10.26 -10.06
N SER A 88 8.51 -11.35 -10.70
CA SER A 88 7.77 -12.62 -10.69
C SER A 88 7.75 -13.27 -9.28
N ARG A 89 8.83 -13.09 -8.49
CA ARG A 89 8.91 -13.62 -7.11
C ARG A 89 7.93 -12.89 -6.20
N LEU A 90 7.87 -11.57 -6.26
CA LEU A 90 6.93 -10.76 -5.52
C LEU A 90 5.48 -11.11 -5.86
N LEU A 91 5.18 -11.28 -7.15
CA LEU A 91 3.86 -11.76 -7.60
C LEU A 91 3.52 -13.17 -7.10
N SER A 92 4.50 -14.07 -7.07
CA SER A 92 4.31 -15.43 -6.53
C SER A 92 3.97 -15.41 -5.04
N ILE A 93 4.66 -14.56 -4.26
CA ILE A 93 4.38 -14.35 -2.83
C ILE A 93 2.95 -13.83 -2.65
N THR A 94 2.56 -12.82 -3.42
CA THR A 94 1.21 -12.23 -3.38
C THR A 94 0.13 -13.26 -3.67
N ARG A 95 0.29 -14.04 -4.75
CA ARG A 95 -0.66 -15.11 -5.12
C ARG A 95 -0.73 -16.21 -4.07
N LYS A 96 0.40 -16.59 -3.48
CA LYS A 96 0.46 -17.57 -2.39
C LYS A 96 -0.29 -17.07 -1.15
N LEU A 97 -0.15 -15.79 -0.81
CA LEU A 97 -0.90 -15.17 0.29
C LEU A 97 -2.40 -15.22 0.01
N ILE A 98 -2.86 -14.69 -1.14
CA ILE A 98 -4.28 -14.68 -1.53
C ILE A 98 -4.87 -16.09 -1.48
N ARG A 99 -4.15 -17.08 -2.02
CA ARG A 99 -4.60 -18.47 -2.02
C ARG A 99 -4.74 -19.04 -0.62
N LYS A 100 -3.75 -18.80 0.25
CA LYS A 100 -3.76 -19.34 1.63
C LYS A 100 -4.81 -18.70 2.51
N THR A 101 -5.04 -17.41 2.37
CA THR A 101 -6.00 -16.63 3.18
C THR A 101 -7.40 -16.63 2.58
N LYS A 102 -7.56 -17.12 1.34
CA LYS A 102 -8.80 -16.95 0.55
C LYS A 102 -9.23 -15.48 0.53
N TRP A 103 -8.26 -14.58 0.32
CA TRP A 103 -8.49 -13.15 0.38
C TRP A 103 -9.62 -12.72 -0.55
N ARG A 104 -10.53 -11.90 -0.03
CA ARG A 104 -11.66 -11.36 -0.80
C ARG A 104 -11.54 -9.85 -0.90
N GLY A 105 -11.55 -9.33 -2.13
CA GLY A 105 -11.52 -7.90 -2.39
C GLY A 105 -10.12 -7.36 -2.64
N GLY A 106 -10.01 -6.03 -2.61
CA GLY A 106 -8.76 -5.31 -2.83
C GLY A 106 -7.80 -5.43 -1.67
N MET A 107 -6.51 -5.38 -1.98
CA MET A 107 -5.44 -5.32 -0.99
C MET A 107 -4.23 -4.57 -1.53
N GLU A 108 -3.46 -4.01 -0.62
CA GLU A 108 -2.09 -3.58 -0.88
C GLU A 108 -1.16 -4.34 0.06
N LEU A 109 -0.14 -4.97 -0.51
CA LEU A 109 0.98 -5.53 0.24
C LEU A 109 2.13 -4.55 0.21
N GLU A 110 2.64 -4.20 1.39
CA GLU A 110 3.88 -3.42 1.55
C GLU A 110 4.98 -4.34 2.03
N MET A 111 6.08 -4.41 1.30
CA MET A 111 7.18 -5.32 1.57
C MET A 111 8.52 -4.63 1.43
N VAL A 112 9.53 -5.10 2.16
CA VAL A 112 10.93 -4.76 1.93
C VAL A 112 11.57 -5.89 1.13
N LYS A 113 12.25 -5.53 0.05
CA LYS A 113 13.12 -6.42 -0.73
C LYS A 113 14.56 -6.12 -0.35
N THR A 114 15.27 -7.09 0.21
CA THR A 114 16.68 -6.96 0.58
C THR A 114 17.60 -7.09 -0.63
N LYS A 115 18.89 -6.81 -0.45
CA LYS A 115 19.93 -6.99 -1.46
C LYS A 115 20.11 -8.46 -1.84
N GLU A 116 19.82 -9.37 -0.91
CA GLU A 116 19.84 -10.83 -1.11
C GLU A 116 18.59 -11.35 -1.82
N ASN A 117 17.71 -10.42 -2.28
CA ASN A 117 16.45 -10.73 -2.95
C ASN A 117 15.44 -11.48 -2.05
N GLU A 118 15.53 -11.29 -0.71
CA GLU A 118 14.53 -11.76 0.23
C GLU A 118 13.42 -10.71 0.40
N TYR A 119 12.21 -11.17 0.75
CA TYR A 119 11.04 -10.31 0.89
C TYR A 119 10.44 -10.42 2.28
N TYR A 120 10.33 -9.28 2.95
CA TYR A 120 9.75 -9.18 4.28
C TYR A 120 8.48 -8.34 4.23
N LEU A 121 7.41 -8.87 4.80
CA LEU A 121 6.12 -8.17 4.87
C LEU A 121 6.18 -7.07 5.93
N ILE A 122 5.87 -5.84 5.54
CA ILE A 122 5.70 -4.69 6.44
C ILE A 122 4.27 -4.64 6.94
N GLU A 123 3.31 -4.59 6.00
CA GLU A 123 1.89 -4.53 6.32
C GLU A 123 0.99 -4.97 5.15
N ILE A 124 -0.25 -5.27 5.49
CA ILE A 124 -1.32 -5.53 4.53
C ILE A 124 -2.41 -4.47 4.74
N ASN A 125 -2.65 -3.67 3.72
CA ASN A 125 -3.77 -2.74 3.70
C ASN A 125 -4.98 -3.41 3.04
N PRO A 126 -6.10 -3.66 3.76
CA PRO A 126 -7.27 -4.38 3.21
C PRO A 126 -8.15 -3.46 2.35
N ARG A 127 -7.56 -2.77 1.40
CA ARG A 127 -8.20 -1.81 0.49
C ARG A 127 -7.38 -1.64 -0.78
N LEU A 128 -7.99 -1.08 -1.81
CA LEU A 128 -7.23 -0.57 -2.96
C LEU A 128 -6.44 0.69 -2.52
N PRO A 129 -5.15 0.79 -2.89
CA PRO A 129 -4.33 1.94 -2.53
C PRO A 129 -4.67 3.17 -3.35
N ALA A 130 -4.28 4.35 -2.85
CA ALA A 130 -4.48 5.62 -3.54
C ALA A 130 -3.73 5.74 -4.90
N TRP A 131 -2.82 4.81 -5.19
CA TRP A 131 -2.09 4.72 -6.45
C TRP A 131 -2.66 3.65 -7.41
N VAL A 132 -3.83 3.07 -7.10
CA VAL A 132 -4.45 1.99 -7.91
C VAL A 132 -4.62 2.34 -9.38
N TYR A 133 -4.73 3.63 -9.72
CA TYR A 133 -4.83 4.08 -11.10
C TYR A 133 -3.59 3.71 -11.94
N LEU A 134 -2.43 3.51 -11.31
CA LEU A 134 -1.26 2.94 -11.97
C LEU A 134 -1.53 1.53 -12.52
N ALA A 135 -2.27 0.70 -11.79
CA ALA A 135 -2.65 -0.63 -12.25
C ALA A 135 -3.57 -0.56 -13.48
N VAL A 136 -4.51 0.41 -13.50
CA VAL A 136 -5.36 0.67 -14.68
C VAL A 136 -4.49 1.05 -15.87
N GLY A 137 -3.56 1.99 -15.70
CA GLY A 137 -2.61 2.41 -16.73
C GLY A 137 -1.66 1.29 -17.19
N ALA A 138 -1.41 0.31 -16.34
CA ALA A 138 -0.65 -0.89 -16.66
C ALA A 138 -1.49 -1.99 -17.36
N GLY A 139 -2.81 -1.79 -17.49
CA GLY A 139 -3.72 -2.71 -18.19
C GLY A 139 -4.52 -3.64 -17.30
N GLN A 140 -4.54 -3.41 -15.98
CA GLN A 140 -5.38 -4.14 -15.03
C GLN A 140 -6.34 -3.18 -14.33
N ASN A 141 -7.58 -3.09 -14.79
CA ASN A 141 -8.62 -2.26 -14.15
C ASN A 141 -9.19 -2.97 -12.91
N LEU A 142 -8.40 -2.97 -11.82
CA LEU A 142 -8.79 -3.62 -10.57
C LEU A 142 -10.01 -2.97 -9.89
N PRO A 143 -10.21 -1.63 -9.94
CA PRO A 143 -11.45 -1.02 -9.46
C PRO A 143 -12.71 -1.55 -10.16
N GLU A 144 -12.71 -1.62 -11.48
CA GLU A 144 -13.84 -2.19 -12.25
C GLU A 144 -14.06 -3.66 -11.89
N ALA A 145 -12.98 -4.45 -11.84
CA ALA A 145 -13.06 -5.85 -11.46
C ALA A 145 -13.65 -6.04 -10.06
N LEU A 146 -13.29 -5.18 -9.10
CA LEU A 146 -13.84 -5.20 -7.74
C LEU A 146 -15.35 -4.92 -7.74
N VAL A 147 -15.81 -3.93 -8.50
CA VAL A 147 -17.27 -3.65 -8.64
C VAL A 147 -18.00 -4.82 -9.25
N LYS A 148 -17.49 -5.41 -10.32
CA LYS A 148 -18.07 -6.61 -10.95
C LYS A 148 -18.18 -7.77 -9.97
N LEU A 149 -17.13 -8.04 -9.18
CA LEU A 149 -17.17 -9.06 -8.14
C LEU A 149 -18.22 -8.77 -7.06
N ALA A 150 -18.35 -7.51 -6.65
CA ALA A 150 -19.35 -7.09 -5.65
C ALA A 150 -20.78 -7.29 -6.16
N LEU A 151 -21.00 -7.12 -7.45
CA LEU A 151 -22.29 -7.37 -8.12
C LEU A 151 -22.53 -8.85 -8.46
N GLY A 152 -21.63 -9.76 -8.05
CA GLY A 152 -21.75 -11.19 -8.36
C GLY A 152 -21.48 -11.56 -9.81
N MET A 153 -20.91 -10.65 -10.60
CA MET A 153 -20.58 -10.90 -11.99
C MET A 153 -19.32 -11.76 -12.11
N ASN A 154 -19.23 -12.51 -13.19
CA ASN A 154 -17.99 -13.23 -13.51
C ASN A 154 -16.89 -12.26 -13.92
N VAL A 155 -15.68 -12.46 -13.38
CA VAL A 155 -14.51 -11.63 -13.69
C VAL A 155 -13.34 -12.55 -14.07
N GLU A 156 -12.89 -12.41 -15.30
CA GLU A 156 -11.73 -13.16 -15.77
C GLU A 156 -10.42 -12.62 -15.15
N PRO A 157 -9.53 -13.50 -14.68
CA PRO A 157 -8.25 -13.09 -14.15
C PRO A 157 -7.37 -12.36 -15.17
N CYS A 158 -6.80 -11.25 -14.76
CA CYS A 158 -5.83 -10.50 -15.53
C CYS A 158 -4.52 -11.28 -15.66
N LYS A 159 -4.09 -11.59 -16.89
CA LYS A 159 -2.90 -12.42 -17.14
C LYS A 159 -1.62 -11.61 -17.20
N LYS A 160 -1.68 -10.37 -17.67
CA LYS A 160 -0.51 -9.52 -17.95
C LYS A 160 -0.73 -8.09 -17.46
N TYR A 161 0.34 -7.39 -17.26
CA TYR A 161 0.38 -5.94 -17.05
C TYR A 161 1.64 -5.37 -17.71
N LYS A 162 1.64 -4.06 -17.96
CA LYS A 162 2.79 -3.35 -18.54
C LYS A 162 3.75 -2.91 -17.43
N THR A 163 5.00 -3.33 -17.52
CA THR A 163 6.11 -2.86 -16.67
C THR A 163 6.62 -1.51 -17.15
N GLY A 164 7.30 -0.77 -16.27
CA GLY A 164 7.84 0.56 -16.59
C GLY A 164 6.77 1.66 -16.70
N LYS A 165 5.49 1.39 -16.38
CA LYS A 165 4.49 2.43 -16.26
C LYS A 165 4.72 3.20 -14.97
N MET A 166 4.68 4.52 -15.04
CA MET A 166 4.91 5.41 -13.90
C MET A 166 3.72 6.34 -13.71
N PHE A 167 3.39 6.62 -12.46
CA PHE A 167 2.54 7.75 -12.10
C PHE A 167 3.37 8.81 -11.38
N ILE A 168 2.96 10.05 -11.55
CA ILE A 168 3.45 11.21 -10.81
C ILE A 168 2.22 11.96 -10.34
N ARG A 169 2.13 12.25 -9.04
CA ARG A 169 1.07 13.11 -8.51
C ARG A 169 1.41 14.56 -8.79
N TYR A 170 0.43 15.30 -9.21
CA TYR A 170 0.50 16.74 -9.34
C TYR A 170 -0.78 17.35 -8.79
N SER A 171 -0.71 18.60 -8.42
CA SER A 171 -1.88 19.37 -8.01
C SER A 171 -1.94 20.66 -8.84
N TYR A 172 -3.14 21.11 -9.08
CA TYR A 172 -3.41 22.42 -9.67
C TYR A 172 -4.54 23.07 -8.89
N GLU A 173 -4.62 24.39 -9.00
CA GLU A 173 -5.64 25.15 -8.31
C GLU A 173 -6.96 25.08 -9.10
N LEU A 174 -8.06 24.83 -8.39
CA LEU A 174 -9.41 24.98 -8.89
C LEU A 174 -10.00 26.27 -8.29
N LEU A 175 -10.26 27.25 -9.13
CA LEU A 175 -10.96 28.47 -8.72
C LEU A 175 -12.46 28.24 -8.85
N CYS A 176 -13.17 28.46 -7.77
CA CYS A 176 -14.63 28.37 -7.71
C CYS A 176 -15.17 29.45 -6.76
N ASP A 177 -16.43 29.83 -6.95
CA ASP A 177 -17.11 30.70 -6.00
C ASP A 177 -17.43 29.95 -4.71
N ILE A 178 -17.32 30.63 -3.58
CA ILE A 178 -17.65 30.06 -2.27
C ILE A 178 -19.10 29.56 -2.21
N THR A 179 -19.99 30.22 -2.91
CA THR A 179 -21.41 29.83 -3.01
C THR A 179 -21.61 28.49 -3.70
N GLU A 180 -20.77 28.13 -4.68
CA GLU A 180 -20.76 26.80 -5.32
C GLU A 180 -20.27 25.74 -4.34
N PHE A 181 -19.23 26.06 -3.58
CA PHE A 181 -18.72 25.16 -2.55
C PHE A 181 -19.73 24.93 -1.43
N GLU A 182 -20.44 25.98 -1.00
CA GLU A 182 -21.51 25.89 0.01
C GLU A 182 -22.68 25.02 -0.47
N LYS A 183 -23.08 25.11 -1.73
CA LYS A 183 -24.12 24.24 -2.32
C LYS A 183 -23.72 22.78 -2.24
N LEU A 184 -22.49 22.44 -2.65
CA LEU A 184 -21.96 21.09 -2.58
C LEU A 184 -21.94 20.54 -1.15
N THR A 185 -21.50 21.35 -0.18
CA THR A 185 -21.32 20.91 1.21
C THR A 185 -22.62 20.86 2.01
N HIS A 186 -23.60 21.73 1.72
CA HIS A 186 -24.86 21.82 2.47
C HIS A 186 -26.01 21.06 1.79
N TYR A 187 -26.01 20.99 0.47
CA TYR A 187 -27.14 20.44 -0.28
C TYR A 187 -26.76 19.21 -1.13
N ALA A 188 -25.46 18.84 -1.18
CA ALA A 188 -24.92 17.78 -2.06
C ALA A 188 -25.32 17.97 -3.55
N GLU A 189 -25.48 19.23 -3.97
CA GLU A 189 -25.78 19.60 -5.36
C GLU A 189 -24.46 19.91 -6.09
N LEU A 190 -24.35 19.39 -7.34
CA LEU A 190 -23.27 19.67 -8.27
C LEU A 190 -23.71 20.68 -9.32
#